data_db0f6461d79565660bf0cd6f8e154c51
#
_entry.id   db0f6461d79565660bf0cd6f8e154c51
#
_cell.length_a   1.000
_cell.length_b   1.000
_cell.length_c   1.000
_cell.angle_alpha   90.00
_cell.angle_beta   90.00
_cell.angle_gamma   90.00
#
_symmetry.space_group_name_H-M   'P 1'
#
loop_
_entity.id
_entity.type
_entity.pdbx_description
1 polymer ?
#
loop_
_entity_poly.entity_id
_entity_poly.type
_entity_poly.pdbx_seq_one_letter_code
_entity_poly.pdbx_strand_id
1 'polypeptide(L)'
;MNQKQTLAAVEAMLFACGDPIGADKLAQAVQLPQSSVDAALETLHTRYQREDSGLCLLHLNTRWQLATKTQWADCVRRVLDSRRAVPLGPAAMETLTVIAYNPVSYTHLRAHE
;
A
#
# COMPACT_ATOMS: atom_id res chain seq x y z
N MET A 1 -4.67 -10.96 -20.07
CA MET A 1 -5.30 -10.46 -18.84
C MET A 1 -6.29 -9.37 -19.20
N ASN A 2 -7.52 -9.46 -18.72
CA ASN A 2 -8.53 -8.44 -19.04
C ASN A 2 -8.43 -7.26 -18.07
N GLN A 3 -9.27 -6.25 -18.28
CA GLN A 3 -9.21 -5.04 -17.45
C GLN A 3 -9.46 -5.32 -15.98
N LYS A 4 -10.40 -6.20 -15.67
CA LYS A 4 -10.71 -6.52 -14.29
C LYS A 4 -9.53 -7.22 -13.62
N GLN A 5 -8.88 -8.11 -14.33
CA GLN A 5 -7.72 -8.81 -13.82
C GLN A 5 -6.54 -7.87 -13.62
N THR A 6 -6.35 -6.95 -14.56
CA THR A 6 -5.29 -5.95 -14.44
C THR A 6 -5.49 -5.09 -13.21
N LEU A 7 -6.73 -4.66 -13.01
CA LEU A 7 -7.09 -3.83 -11.86
C LEU A 7 -6.79 -4.56 -10.55
N ALA A 8 -7.21 -5.83 -10.47
CA ALA A 8 -6.99 -6.63 -9.28
C ALA A 8 -5.51 -6.88 -9.04
N ALA A 9 -4.74 -7.13 -10.09
CA ALA A 9 -3.32 -7.39 -9.96
C ALA A 9 -2.58 -6.14 -9.47
N VAL A 10 -2.91 -4.99 -10.02
CA VAL A 10 -2.28 -3.74 -9.61
C VAL A 10 -2.60 -3.44 -8.15
N GLU A 11 -3.85 -3.63 -7.77
CA GLU A 11 -4.24 -3.44 -6.37
C GLU A 11 -3.47 -4.36 -5.44
N ALA A 12 -3.34 -5.62 -5.82
CA ALA A 12 -2.62 -6.60 -5.00
C ALA A 12 -1.15 -6.21 -4.83
N MET A 13 -0.53 -5.76 -5.92
CA MET A 13 0.87 -5.36 -5.87
C MET A 13 1.07 -4.12 -5.00
N LEU A 14 0.17 -3.15 -5.11
CA LEU A 14 0.25 -1.95 -4.29
C LEU A 14 0.12 -2.29 -2.81
N PHE A 15 -0.81 -3.17 -2.49
CA PHE A 15 -1.01 -3.58 -1.10
C PHE A 15 0.23 -4.31 -0.58
N ALA A 16 0.77 -5.19 -1.38
CA ALA A 16 1.92 -5.99 -0.95
C ALA A 16 3.18 -5.15 -0.77
N CYS A 17 3.36 -4.14 -1.64
CA CYS A 17 4.55 -3.31 -1.56
C CYS A 17 4.57 -2.42 -0.33
N GLY A 18 3.47 -1.75 -0.07
CA GLY A 18 3.41 -0.81 1.05
C GLY A 18 4.13 0.50 0.82
N ASP A 19 5.18 0.50 0.04
CA ASP A 19 5.98 1.70 -0.26
C ASP A 19 5.60 2.27 -1.61
N PRO A 20 5.93 3.54 -1.87
CA PRO A 20 5.67 4.12 -3.18
C PRO A 20 6.39 3.34 -4.28
N ILE A 21 5.69 3.08 -5.37
CA ILE A 21 6.23 2.32 -6.47
C ILE A 21 5.80 2.94 -7.79
N GLY A 22 6.69 2.97 -8.76
CA GLY A 22 6.40 3.57 -10.06
C GLY A 22 5.53 2.68 -10.93
N ALA A 23 4.75 3.33 -11.79
CA ALA A 23 3.90 2.60 -12.74
C ALA A 23 4.72 1.73 -13.67
N ASP A 24 5.93 2.15 -13.99
CA ASP A 24 6.81 1.36 -14.84
C ASP A 24 7.19 0.03 -14.19
N LYS A 25 7.42 0.05 -12.88
CA LYS A 25 7.74 -1.17 -12.15
C LYS A 25 6.54 -2.11 -12.07
N LEU A 26 5.37 -1.54 -11.87
CA LEU A 26 4.15 -2.33 -11.86
C LEU A 26 3.91 -2.97 -13.22
N ALA A 27 4.14 -2.20 -14.29
CA ALA A 27 3.96 -2.72 -15.64
C ALA A 27 4.91 -3.88 -15.93
N GLN A 28 6.15 -3.76 -15.49
CA GLN A 28 7.12 -4.83 -15.65
C GLN A 28 6.65 -6.09 -14.93
N ALA A 29 6.14 -5.93 -13.72
CA ALA A 29 5.73 -7.07 -12.91
C ALA A 29 4.55 -7.81 -13.51
N VAL A 30 3.57 -7.09 -14.05
CA VAL A 30 2.41 -7.75 -14.67
C VAL A 30 2.65 -8.11 -16.13
N GLN A 31 3.74 -7.63 -16.70
CA GLN A 31 4.10 -7.89 -18.10
C GLN A 31 3.05 -7.34 -19.06
N LEU A 32 2.61 -6.11 -18.78
CA LEU A 32 1.64 -5.41 -19.61
C LEU A 32 2.20 -4.04 -19.98
N PRO A 33 1.63 -3.40 -21.01
CA PRO A 33 2.03 -2.02 -21.32
C PRO A 33 1.71 -1.10 -20.15
N GLN A 34 2.54 -0.08 -19.99
CA GLN A 34 2.33 0.87 -18.89
C GLN A 34 0.98 1.57 -19.01
N SER A 35 0.49 1.77 -20.24
CA SER A 35 -0.82 2.41 -20.41
C SER A 35 -1.94 1.62 -19.73
N SER A 36 -1.84 0.29 -19.74
CA SER A 36 -2.83 -0.55 -19.06
C SER A 36 -2.76 -0.35 -17.55
N VAL A 37 -1.54 -0.25 -17.02
CA VAL A 37 -1.34 -0.03 -15.60
C VAL A 37 -1.79 1.37 -15.19
N ASP A 38 -1.48 2.37 -16.03
CA ASP A 38 -1.92 3.74 -15.75
C ASP A 38 -3.43 3.82 -15.66
N ALA A 39 -4.14 3.15 -16.57
CA ALA A 39 -5.60 3.13 -16.55
C ALA A 39 -6.12 2.48 -15.28
N ALA A 40 -5.48 1.39 -14.86
CA ALA A 40 -5.87 0.70 -13.63
C ALA A 40 -5.64 1.59 -12.41
N LEU A 41 -4.51 2.30 -12.38
CA LEU A 41 -4.21 3.21 -11.28
C LEU A 41 -5.23 4.33 -11.16
N GLU A 42 -5.65 4.91 -12.29
CA GLU A 42 -6.66 5.94 -12.27
C GLU A 42 -8.00 5.41 -11.78
N THR A 43 -8.36 4.21 -12.20
CA THR A 43 -9.59 3.59 -11.74
C THR A 43 -9.55 3.35 -10.24
N LEU A 44 -8.43 2.86 -9.73
CA LEU A 44 -8.27 2.63 -8.29
C LEU A 44 -8.30 3.95 -7.52
N HIS A 45 -7.65 4.97 -8.05
CA HIS A 45 -7.63 6.27 -7.41
C HIS A 45 -9.05 6.79 -7.20
N THR A 46 -9.88 6.69 -8.24
CA THR A 46 -11.26 7.11 -8.16
C THR A 46 -12.06 6.24 -7.18
N ARG A 47 -11.83 4.92 -7.24
CA ARG A 47 -12.56 3.99 -6.39
C ARG A 47 -12.37 4.31 -4.91
N TYR A 48 -11.14 4.66 -4.53
CA TYR A 48 -10.84 4.89 -3.12
C TYR A 48 -11.25 6.28 -2.63
N GLN A 49 -11.84 7.11 -3.48
CA GLN A 49 -12.36 8.41 -3.04
C GLN A 49 -13.72 8.29 -2.37
N ARG A 50 -14.29 7.11 -2.34
CA ARG A 50 -15.59 6.90 -1.72
C ARG A 50 -15.49 7.09 -0.21
N GLU A 51 -16.59 7.56 0.38
CA GLU A 51 -16.65 7.79 1.81
C GLU A 51 -16.53 6.52 2.62
N ASP A 52 -17.00 5.41 2.06
CA ASP A 52 -17.01 4.15 2.78
C ASP A 52 -15.71 3.34 2.60
N SER A 53 -14.68 3.97 2.05
CA SER A 53 -13.38 3.34 1.94
C SER A 53 -12.41 3.97 2.93
N GLY A 54 -11.71 3.13 3.66
CA GLY A 54 -10.67 3.60 4.57
C GLY A 54 -9.32 3.81 3.91
N LEU A 55 -9.20 3.44 2.64
CA LEU A 55 -7.93 3.52 1.92
C LEU A 55 -7.95 4.64 0.90
N CYS A 56 -6.77 5.10 0.54
CA CYS A 56 -6.60 6.04 -0.56
C CYS A 56 -5.39 5.64 -1.37
N LEU A 57 -5.36 6.07 -2.62
CA LEU A 57 -4.23 5.84 -3.49
C LEU A 57 -3.51 7.17 -3.68
N LEU A 58 -2.31 7.25 -3.17
CA LEU A 58 -1.50 8.45 -3.26
C LEU A 58 -0.67 8.44 -4.53
N HIS A 59 -0.61 9.57 -5.20
CA HIS A 59 0.22 9.74 -6.38
C HIS A 59 1.34 10.73 -6.02
N LEU A 60 2.52 10.18 -5.77
CA LEU A 60 3.67 10.94 -5.27
C LEU A 60 4.69 11.10 -6.40
N ASN A 61 4.56 12.18 -7.15
CA ASN A 61 5.35 12.39 -8.36
C ASN A 61 5.06 11.29 -9.38
N THR A 62 6.03 10.43 -9.64
CA THR A 62 5.86 9.33 -10.60
C THR A 62 5.53 8.02 -9.92
N ARG A 63 5.33 8.03 -8.62
CA ARG A 63 5.09 6.82 -7.84
C ARG A 63 3.70 6.83 -7.24
N TRP A 64 3.25 5.64 -6.91
CA TRP A 64 1.93 5.43 -6.32
C TRP A 64 2.05 4.62 -5.04
N GLN A 65 1.20 4.93 -4.08
CA GLN A 65 1.22 4.22 -2.80
C GLN A 65 -0.21 4.08 -2.28
N LEU A 66 -0.55 2.86 -1.87
CA LEU A 66 -1.81 2.61 -1.20
C LEU A 66 -1.64 2.91 0.29
N ALA A 67 -2.52 3.72 0.83
CA ALA A 67 -2.38 4.17 2.22
C ALA A 67 -3.74 4.28 2.88
N THR A 68 -3.75 4.43 4.19
CA THR A 68 -4.98 4.71 4.92
C THR A 68 -5.29 6.19 4.85
N LYS A 69 -6.57 6.53 4.89
CA LYS A 69 -6.97 7.93 4.88
C LYS A 69 -6.62 8.58 6.21
N THR A 70 -6.20 9.83 6.16
CA THR A 70 -5.75 10.54 7.35
C THR A 70 -6.86 10.71 8.38
N GLN A 71 -8.12 10.76 7.94
CA GLN A 71 -9.23 10.92 8.86
C GLN A 71 -9.37 9.76 9.84
N TRP A 72 -8.78 8.62 9.51
CA TRP A 72 -8.84 7.43 10.36
C TRP A 72 -7.56 7.16 11.11
N ALA A 73 -6.65 8.15 11.11
CA ALA A 73 -5.32 7.96 11.70
C ALA A 73 -5.40 7.57 13.18
N ASP A 74 -6.34 8.15 13.92
CA ASP A 74 -6.45 7.83 15.35
C ASP A 74 -6.88 6.39 15.58
N CYS A 75 -7.84 5.91 14.80
CA CYS A 75 -8.26 4.51 14.89
C CYS A 75 -7.13 3.57 14.53
N VAL A 76 -6.41 3.90 13.47
CA VAL A 76 -5.28 3.07 13.02
C VAL A 76 -4.22 3.02 14.10
N ARG A 77 -3.90 4.17 14.69
CA ARG A 77 -2.88 4.24 15.73
C ARG A 77 -3.26 3.39 16.94
N ARG A 78 -4.51 3.46 17.34
CA ARG A 78 -4.96 2.69 18.50
C ARG A 78 -4.86 1.19 18.27
N VAL A 79 -5.23 0.74 17.07
CA VAL A 79 -5.13 -0.68 16.74
C VAL A 79 -3.67 -1.13 16.75
N LEU A 80 -2.80 -0.33 16.16
CA LEU A 80 -1.39 -0.69 16.12
C LEU A 80 -0.75 -0.65 17.49
N ASP A 81 -1.12 0.33 18.30
CA ASP A 81 -0.62 0.40 19.68
C ASP A 81 -1.08 -0.80 20.50
N SER A 82 -2.32 -1.22 20.29
CA SER A 82 -2.84 -2.40 20.98
C SER A 82 -2.03 -3.64 20.63
N ARG A 83 -1.68 -3.78 19.36
CA ARG A 83 -0.86 -4.91 18.93
C ARG A 83 0.55 -4.84 19.51
N ARG A 84 1.08 -3.63 19.61
CA ARG A 84 2.42 -3.43 20.16
C ARG A 84 2.46 -3.69 21.64
N ALA A 85 1.33 -3.57 22.32
CA ALA A 85 1.26 -3.82 23.74
C ALA A 85 1.34 -5.30 24.07
N VAL A 86 1.11 -6.17 23.07
CA VAL A 86 1.25 -7.60 23.30
C VAL A 86 2.74 -7.91 23.52
N PRO A 87 3.08 -8.61 24.62
CA PRO A 87 4.48 -8.86 24.95
C PRO A 87 5.10 -9.85 23.99
N LEU A 88 5.70 -9.32 22.95
CA LEU A 88 6.46 -10.11 21.99
C LEU A 88 7.92 -9.75 22.11
N GLY A 89 8.76 -10.55 21.48
CA GLY A 89 10.18 -10.23 21.42
C GLY A 89 10.41 -8.96 20.63
N PRO A 90 11.53 -8.28 20.87
CA PRO A 90 11.81 -7.05 20.15
C PRO A 90 11.81 -7.20 18.64
N ALA A 91 12.33 -8.31 18.14
CA ALA A 91 12.34 -8.53 16.70
C ALA A 91 10.93 -8.64 16.13
N ALA A 92 10.06 -9.30 16.85
CA ALA A 92 8.67 -9.43 16.41
C ALA A 92 7.99 -8.07 16.37
N MET A 93 8.27 -7.24 17.33
CA MET A 93 7.70 -5.90 17.37
C MET A 93 8.21 -5.06 16.20
N GLU A 94 9.47 -5.16 15.90
CA GLU A 94 10.02 -4.45 14.75
C GLU A 94 9.34 -4.89 13.46
N THR A 95 9.16 -6.17 13.31
CA THR A 95 8.53 -6.71 12.11
C THR A 95 7.10 -6.19 11.97
N LEU A 96 6.36 -6.20 13.06
CA LEU A 96 5.00 -5.69 13.04
C LEU A 96 4.96 -4.22 12.65
N THR A 97 5.88 -3.45 13.18
CA THR A 97 5.93 -2.03 12.88
C THR A 97 6.15 -1.79 11.40
N VAL A 98 7.08 -2.50 10.82
CA VAL A 98 7.39 -2.33 9.40
C VAL A 98 6.22 -2.76 8.54
N ILE A 99 5.67 -3.92 8.80
CA ILE A 99 4.64 -4.49 7.93
C ILE A 99 3.32 -3.78 8.08
N ALA A 100 2.90 -3.53 9.32
CA ALA A 100 1.54 -3.07 9.56
C ALA A 100 1.37 -1.60 9.33
N TYR A 101 2.43 -0.83 9.51
CA TYR A 101 2.20 0.57 9.59
C TYR A 101 2.91 1.39 8.58
N ASN A 102 3.83 0.92 7.95
CA ASN A 102 4.77 1.69 7.20
C ASN A 102 4.17 2.65 6.20
N PRO A 103 3.60 3.73 6.61
CA PRO A 103 3.17 4.74 5.66
C PRO A 103 4.37 5.42 5.06
N VAL A 104 5.49 5.23 5.69
CA VAL A 104 6.68 5.88 5.26
C VAL A 104 7.71 4.84 5.16
N SER A 105 7.82 4.06 5.14
CA SER A 105 8.78 3.16 5.10
C SER A 105 9.77 3.03 6.05
N TYR A 106 10.01 2.56 6.10
CA TYR A 106 10.82 2.10 6.64
C TYR A 106 11.51 1.20 6.15
N THR A 107 12.04 0.91 5.79
CA THR A 107 12.44 0.26 5.26
C THR A 107 13.14 -0.45 5.37
N HIS A 108 13.17 -0.58 5.56
CA HIS A 108 13.41 -1.39 5.65
C HIS A 108 13.72 -2.07 5.97
N LEU A 109 13.73 -2.46 6.44
CA LEU A 109 13.66 -3.16 6.87
C LEU A 109 13.89 -4.06 6.48
N ARG A 110 14.09 -4.05 6.13
CA ARG A 110 14.08 -4.72 5.76
C ARG A 110 14.44 -5.25 5.52
N ALA A 111 14.73 -5.04 6.09
CA ALA A 111 14.56 -5.38 6.09
C ALA A 111 14.65 -5.71 6.06
N HIS A 112 14.97 -5.62 6.38
CA HIS A 112 14.65 -5.76 6.63
C HIS A 112 14.54 -5.92 6.45
N GLU A 113 14.76 -5.97 6.61
CA GLU A 113 14.26 -6.02 6.71
C GLU A 113 14.05 -6.08 6.56
#